data_dca61f0ce7226148b827ff6fda29b854
#
_entry.id   dca61f0ce7226148b827ff6fda29b854
#
_cell.length_a   1.000
_cell.length_b   1.000
_cell.length_c   1.000
_cell.angle_alpha   90.00
_cell.angle_beta   90.00
_cell.angle_gamma   90.00
#
_symmetry.space_group_name_H-M   'P 1'
#
loop_
_entity.id
_entity.type
_entity.pdbx_description
1 polymer ?
#
loop_
_entity_poly.entity_id
_entity_poly.type
_entity_poly.pdbx_seq_one_letter_code
_entity_poly.pdbx_strand_id
1 'polypeptide(L)'
;SDGFDGWGGYYFKTFSSSDLSRWKDEGVILDLKKDVAWGPRNAWAPTITEKKVKNDYKYYYYFTAAQKIGVAVADLPTGPFKDSGKPLIDFKPEGVKGGQEIDPAAFNDPKSGKSYLYWGNGYLAVAELNKDMVSIKKNTVKVITPDKTFREGAYVVYRKGRYYFFWSEDDTRS
;
A
#
# COMPACT_ATOMS: atom_id res chain seq x y z
N SER A 1 -4.60 7.90 8.10
CA SER A 1 -4.02 9.25 7.99
C SER A 1 -2.72 9.33 8.78
N ASP A 2 -1.74 9.96 8.19
CA ASP A 2 -0.37 10.00 8.69
C ASP A 2 -0.15 10.99 9.83
N GLY A 3 -1.09 11.83 10.13
CA GLY A 3 -0.90 13.02 10.95
C GLY A 3 -1.44 12.97 12.38
N PHE A 4 -1.68 11.81 12.92
CA PHE A 4 -2.19 11.69 14.28
C PHE A 4 -1.01 11.56 15.26
N ASP A 5 -0.92 12.45 16.25
CA ASP A 5 0.21 12.52 17.20
C ASP A 5 1.60 12.51 16.51
N GLY A 6 1.81 13.44 15.59
CA GLY A 6 2.97 13.40 14.73
C GLY A 6 2.89 12.16 13.83
N TRP A 7 3.89 11.32 13.84
CA TRP A 7 3.92 10.09 13.04
C TRP A 7 3.40 8.85 13.81
N GLY A 8 2.70 9.04 14.93
CA GLY A 8 2.30 7.97 15.86
C GLY A 8 0.95 7.31 15.59
N GLY A 9 0.27 7.62 14.49
CA GLY A 9 -1.05 7.07 14.15
C GLY A 9 -1.13 5.54 14.26
N TYR A 10 -2.27 5.02 14.67
CA TYR A 10 -2.46 3.57 14.88
C TYR A 10 -3.77 3.01 14.31
N TYR A 11 -4.57 3.82 13.58
CA TYR A 11 -5.77 3.33 12.90
C TYR A 11 -5.97 4.01 11.54
N PHE A 12 -6.76 3.36 10.71
CA PHE A 12 -7.20 3.88 9.43
C PHE A 12 -8.72 4.01 9.42
N LYS A 13 -9.20 5.10 8.82
CA LYS A 13 -10.61 5.38 8.58
C LYS A 13 -10.91 5.35 7.10
N THR A 14 -12.18 5.14 6.76
CA THR A 14 -12.68 5.36 5.41
C THR A 14 -13.89 6.29 5.42
N PHE A 15 -14.09 6.92 4.28
CA PHE A 15 -15.21 7.81 4.02
C PHE A 15 -15.84 7.42 2.69
N SER A 16 -17.16 7.51 2.59
CA SER A 16 -17.90 7.27 1.35
C SER A 16 -18.63 8.51 0.87
N SER A 17 -18.85 8.61 -0.43
CA SER A 17 -19.59 9.69 -1.05
C SER A 17 -20.31 9.21 -2.30
N SER A 18 -21.48 9.76 -2.57
CA SER A 18 -22.21 9.59 -3.83
C SER A 18 -21.97 10.72 -4.85
N ASP A 19 -21.36 11.84 -4.41
CA ASP A 19 -21.22 13.05 -5.23
C ASP A 19 -19.83 13.70 -5.17
N LEU A 20 -18.87 13.07 -4.48
CA LEU A 20 -17.49 13.53 -4.25
C LEU A 20 -17.36 14.88 -3.51
N SER A 21 -18.47 15.45 -3.03
CA SER A 21 -18.50 16.71 -2.31
C SER A 21 -18.89 16.54 -0.84
N ARG A 22 -19.80 15.65 -0.54
CA ARG A 22 -20.25 15.32 0.81
C ARG A 22 -19.79 13.91 1.16
N TRP A 23 -19.04 13.81 2.26
CA TRP A 23 -18.42 12.58 2.70
C TRP A 23 -18.99 12.10 4.02
N LYS A 24 -19.46 10.86 4.05
CA LYS A 24 -19.89 10.16 5.24
C LYS A 24 -18.69 9.46 5.88
N ASP A 25 -18.44 9.68 7.17
CA ASP A 25 -17.46 8.92 7.96
C ASP A 25 -18.02 7.51 8.20
N GLU A 26 -17.38 6.49 7.61
CA GLU A 26 -17.75 5.09 7.79
C GLU A 26 -17.02 4.46 8.99
N GLY A 27 -16.18 5.23 9.68
CA GLY A 27 -15.48 4.82 10.89
C GLY A 27 -14.12 4.18 10.64
N VAL A 28 -13.60 3.55 11.69
CA VAL A 28 -12.30 2.85 11.66
C VAL A 28 -12.45 1.51 10.95
N ILE A 29 -11.65 1.31 9.91
CA ILE A 29 -11.64 0.08 9.11
C ILE A 29 -10.55 -0.90 9.51
N LEU A 30 -9.49 -0.40 10.15
CA LEU A 30 -8.38 -1.20 10.67
C LEU A 30 -7.72 -0.45 11.83
N ASP A 31 -7.63 -1.07 13.00
CA ASP A 31 -6.94 -0.55 14.18
C ASP A 31 -5.69 -1.41 14.43
N LEU A 32 -4.49 -0.83 14.24
CA LEU A 32 -3.24 -1.57 14.34
C LEU A 32 -3.02 -2.20 15.73
N LYS A 33 -3.52 -1.56 16.79
CA LYS A 33 -3.35 -2.08 18.16
C LYS A 33 -4.24 -3.28 18.46
N LYS A 34 -5.37 -3.40 17.73
CA LYS A 34 -6.34 -4.48 17.93
C LYS A 34 -6.21 -5.59 16.89
N ASP A 35 -6.00 -5.17 15.64
CA ASP A 35 -6.18 -6.03 14.48
C ASP A 35 -4.85 -6.51 13.87
N VAL A 36 -3.70 -5.87 14.23
CA VAL A 36 -2.40 -6.13 13.61
C VAL A 36 -1.35 -6.46 14.66
N ALA A 37 -1.26 -7.73 15.03
CA ALA A 37 -0.40 -8.19 16.12
C ALA A 37 1.11 -7.92 15.91
N TRP A 38 1.56 -7.82 14.65
CA TRP A 38 2.97 -7.63 14.28
C TRP A 38 3.38 -6.15 14.16
N GLY A 39 2.44 -5.19 14.17
CA GLY A 39 2.74 -3.78 13.90
C GLY A 39 1.74 -2.82 14.56
N PRO A 40 1.78 -2.59 15.88
CA PRO A 40 0.74 -1.83 16.58
C PRO A 40 0.89 -0.30 16.50
N ARG A 41 1.70 0.22 15.55
CA ARG A 41 2.03 1.65 15.44
C ARG A 41 2.37 2.06 14.01
N ASN A 42 2.45 3.37 13.76
CA ASN A 42 2.84 3.97 12.49
C ASN A 42 1.90 3.55 11.35
N ALA A 43 0.61 3.87 11.52
CA ALA A 43 -0.40 3.70 10.50
C ALA A 43 -0.19 4.74 9.40
N TRP A 44 0.59 4.41 8.34
CA TRP A 44 1.00 5.34 7.30
C TRP A 44 0.61 4.87 5.89
N ALA A 45 0.47 5.85 4.99
CA ALA A 45 0.41 5.75 3.54
C ALA A 45 -0.31 4.50 2.99
N PRO A 46 -1.61 4.36 3.24
CA PRO A 46 -2.34 3.20 2.73
C PRO A 46 -2.69 3.35 1.25
N THR A 47 -2.82 2.22 0.59
CA THR A 47 -3.46 2.10 -0.73
C THR A 47 -4.49 0.99 -0.72
N ILE A 48 -5.53 1.15 -1.52
CA ILE A 48 -6.57 0.12 -1.67
C ILE A 48 -6.72 -0.25 -3.14
N THR A 49 -6.96 -1.51 -3.39
CA THR A 49 -7.37 -1.99 -4.71
C THR A 49 -8.44 -3.05 -4.58
N GLU A 50 -9.25 -3.18 -5.61
CA GLU A 50 -10.24 -4.24 -5.70
C GLU A 50 -9.83 -5.31 -6.72
N LYS A 51 -10.32 -6.51 -6.53
CA LYS A 51 -10.18 -7.59 -7.51
C LYS A 51 -11.43 -8.45 -7.54
N LYS A 52 -11.88 -8.75 -8.74
CA LYS A 52 -12.98 -9.69 -8.93
C LYS A 52 -12.53 -11.11 -8.59
N VAL A 53 -13.26 -11.75 -7.68
CA VAL A 53 -13.03 -13.14 -7.25
C VAL A 53 -14.35 -13.89 -7.44
N LYS A 54 -14.41 -14.78 -8.43
CA LYS A 54 -15.65 -15.44 -8.88
C LYS A 54 -16.69 -14.42 -9.36
N ASN A 55 -17.83 -14.30 -8.69
CA ASN A 55 -18.92 -13.40 -9.04
C ASN A 55 -18.94 -12.11 -8.20
N ASP A 56 -18.00 -11.93 -7.29
CA ASP A 56 -17.97 -10.86 -6.32
C ASP A 56 -16.62 -10.12 -6.33
N TYR A 57 -16.49 -9.06 -5.55
CA TYR A 57 -15.26 -8.31 -5.38
C TYR A 57 -14.67 -8.52 -4.00
N LYS A 58 -13.34 -8.54 -3.92
CA LYS A 58 -12.55 -8.44 -2.70
C LYS A 58 -11.76 -7.15 -2.73
N TYR A 59 -11.62 -6.53 -1.57
CA TYR A 59 -10.88 -5.30 -1.38
C TYR A 59 -9.60 -5.62 -0.61
N TYR A 60 -8.47 -5.16 -1.14
CA TYR A 60 -7.14 -5.39 -0.57
C TYR A 60 -6.56 -4.05 -0.16
N TYR A 61 -6.36 -3.90 1.13
CA TYR A 61 -5.87 -2.69 1.76
C TYR A 61 -4.42 -2.90 2.18
N TYR A 62 -3.48 -2.30 1.43
CA TYR A 62 -2.07 -2.34 1.77
C TYR A 62 -1.75 -1.12 2.62
N PHE A 63 -0.97 -1.32 3.67
CA PHE A 63 -0.70 -0.27 4.64
C PHE A 63 0.70 -0.42 5.21
N THR A 64 1.26 0.69 5.71
CA THR A 64 2.46 0.68 6.54
C THR A 64 2.07 0.53 8.00
N ALA A 65 2.76 -0.36 8.72
CA ALA A 65 2.71 -0.51 10.17
C ALA A 65 4.10 -0.88 10.69
N ALA A 66 4.58 -0.18 11.71
CA ALA A 66 5.92 -0.39 12.31
C ALA A 66 7.05 -0.46 11.26
N GLN A 67 7.00 0.38 10.22
CA GLN A 67 7.94 0.42 9.09
C GLN A 67 8.04 -0.90 8.31
N LYS A 68 6.93 -1.61 8.20
CA LYS A 68 6.72 -2.80 7.38
C LYS A 68 5.42 -2.63 6.60
N ILE A 69 5.24 -3.37 5.54
CA ILE A 69 4.01 -3.32 4.75
C ILE A 69 3.16 -4.54 5.07
N GLY A 70 1.90 -4.30 5.42
CA GLY A 70 0.87 -5.30 5.59
C GLY A 70 -0.17 -5.28 4.48
N VAL A 71 -1.02 -6.28 4.50
CA VAL A 71 -2.23 -6.35 3.69
C VAL A 71 -3.40 -6.88 4.50
N ALA A 72 -4.52 -6.18 4.45
CA ALA A 72 -5.78 -6.62 5.03
C ALA A 72 -6.84 -6.75 3.93
N VAL A 73 -7.79 -7.68 4.12
CA VAL A 73 -8.79 -8.04 3.10
C VAL A 73 -10.19 -7.87 3.66
N ALA A 74 -11.10 -7.36 2.83
CA ALA A 74 -12.52 -7.24 3.14
C ALA A 74 -13.41 -7.60 1.94
N ASP A 75 -14.67 -7.86 2.22
CA ASP A 75 -15.71 -8.06 1.22
C ASP A 75 -16.38 -6.74 0.78
N LEU A 76 -16.21 -5.69 1.56
CA LEU A 76 -16.73 -4.35 1.29
C LEU A 76 -15.61 -3.31 1.38
N PRO A 77 -15.68 -2.20 0.61
CA PRO A 77 -14.68 -1.14 0.68
C PRO A 77 -14.65 -0.42 2.03
N THR A 78 -15.72 -0.54 2.82
CA THR A 78 -15.86 0.01 4.17
C THR A 78 -15.41 -0.98 5.27
N GLY A 79 -14.91 -2.16 4.90
CA GLY A 79 -14.50 -3.20 5.83
C GLY A 79 -15.67 -4.06 6.37
N PRO A 80 -15.47 -4.74 7.52
CA PRO A 80 -14.23 -4.75 8.30
C PRO A 80 -13.07 -5.44 7.57
N PHE A 81 -11.89 -4.86 7.66
CA PHE A 81 -10.69 -5.43 7.07
C PHE A 81 -10.01 -6.40 8.05
N LYS A 82 -9.63 -7.56 7.55
CA LYS A 82 -8.90 -8.57 8.31
C LYS A 82 -7.45 -8.62 7.85
N ASP A 83 -6.53 -8.35 8.77
CA ASP A 83 -5.09 -8.48 8.50
C ASP A 83 -4.69 -9.91 8.14
N SER A 84 -3.71 -10.06 7.27
CA SER A 84 -3.18 -11.37 6.84
C SER A 84 -2.40 -12.12 7.93
N GLY A 85 -2.19 -11.50 9.10
CA GLY A 85 -1.54 -12.08 10.28
C GLY A 85 -0.03 -11.92 10.32
N LYS A 86 0.58 -11.39 9.27
CA LYS A 86 2.02 -11.11 9.17
C LYS A 86 2.31 -10.03 8.16
N PRO A 87 3.47 -9.35 8.23
CA PRO A 87 3.87 -8.42 7.19
C PRO A 87 3.97 -9.10 5.82
N LEU A 88 3.56 -8.39 4.79
CA LEU A 88 3.78 -8.76 3.40
C LEU A 88 5.22 -8.45 2.98
N ILE A 89 5.72 -7.27 3.40
CA ILE A 89 7.11 -6.83 3.20
C ILE A 89 7.70 -6.48 4.57
N ASP A 90 8.73 -7.21 4.97
CA ASP A 90 9.53 -7.02 6.19
C ASP A 90 11.03 -7.21 5.94
N PHE A 91 11.44 -7.11 4.68
CA PHE A 91 12.80 -7.32 4.23
C PHE A 91 13.23 -6.21 3.27
N LYS A 92 14.52 -5.91 3.25
CA LYS A 92 15.13 -5.07 2.22
C LYS A 92 15.41 -5.88 0.94
N PRO A 93 15.10 -5.31 -0.24
CA PRO A 93 15.54 -5.92 -1.49
C PRO A 93 17.06 -6.05 -1.56
N GLU A 94 17.54 -7.01 -2.34
CA GLU A 94 18.97 -7.22 -2.54
C GLU A 94 19.67 -5.95 -3.04
N GLY A 95 20.82 -5.63 -2.45
CA GLY A 95 21.61 -4.44 -2.77
C GLY A 95 21.16 -3.15 -2.05
N VAL A 96 19.99 -3.11 -1.43
CA VAL A 96 19.51 -1.95 -0.69
C VAL A 96 20.08 -1.93 0.72
N LYS A 97 20.81 -0.87 1.08
CA LYS A 97 21.45 -0.72 2.40
C LYS A 97 20.72 0.24 3.35
N GLY A 98 19.93 1.17 2.82
CA GLY A 98 19.23 2.22 3.57
C GLY A 98 17.77 2.32 3.23
N GLY A 99 17.10 3.38 3.69
CA GLY A 99 15.68 3.61 3.42
C GLY A 99 14.72 2.79 4.28
N GLN A 100 13.43 2.81 3.92
CA GLN A 100 12.37 2.17 4.70
C GLN A 100 11.41 1.38 3.80
N GLU A 101 10.84 0.31 4.33
CA GLU A 101 9.83 -0.53 3.69
C GLU A 101 8.43 0.06 3.97
N ILE A 102 8.12 1.20 3.33
CA ILE A 102 6.88 1.95 3.53
C ILE A 102 6.26 2.35 2.18
N ASP A 103 5.14 3.05 2.23
CA ASP A 103 4.44 3.64 1.08
C ASP A 103 4.06 2.62 0.00
N PRO A 104 3.26 1.61 0.36
CA PRO A 104 2.80 0.63 -0.62
C PRO A 104 1.91 1.29 -1.67
N ALA A 105 2.12 0.97 -2.95
CA ALA A 105 1.25 1.34 -4.05
C ALA A 105 0.90 0.10 -4.87
N ALA A 106 -0.36 -0.30 -4.83
CA ALA A 106 -0.85 -1.43 -5.62
C ALA A 106 -1.29 -0.96 -7.01
N PHE A 107 -0.91 -1.70 -8.03
CA PHE A 107 -1.28 -1.43 -9.41
C PHE A 107 -1.76 -2.71 -10.11
N ASN A 108 -3.01 -2.68 -10.59
CA ASN A 108 -3.57 -3.72 -11.46
C ASN A 108 -3.33 -3.31 -12.91
N ASP A 109 -2.44 -4.02 -13.60
CA ASP A 109 -2.10 -3.72 -14.97
C ASP A 109 -3.19 -4.21 -15.94
N PRO A 110 -3.94 -3.30 -16.59
CA PRO A 110 -5.01 -3.68 -17.50
C PRO A 110 -4.50 -4.34 -18.79
N LYS A 111 -3.21 -4.18 -19.12
CA LYS A 111 -2.60 -4.77 -20.33
C LYS A 111 -2.24 -6.24 -20.13
N SER A 112 -1.61 -6.58 -19.01
CA SER A 112 -1.17 -7.94 -18.72
C SER A 112 -2.11 -8.73 -17.82
N GLY A 113 -3.05 -8.07 -17.13
CA GLY A 113 -3.92 -8.65 -16.11
C GLY A 113 -3.18 -9.04 -14.82
N LYS A 114 -1.90 -8.66 -14.70
CA LYS A 114 -1.10 -8.88 -13.50
C LYS A 114 -1.28 -7.74 -12.51
N SER A 115 -0.99 -8.04 -11.25
CA SER A 115 -1.00 -7.04 -10.18
C SER A 115 0.40 -6.88 -9.62
N TYR A 116 0.76 -5.66 -9.29
CA TYR A 116 2.08 -5.29 -8.79
C TYR A 116 1.94 -4.51 -7.49
N LEU A 117 2.93 -4.66 -6.62
CA LEU A 117 3.12 -3.82 -5.45
C LEU A 117 4.44 -3.06 -5.61
N TYR A 118 4.39 -1.74 -5.49
CA TYR A 118 5.52 -0.84 -5.40
C TYR A 118 5.69 -0.39 -3.96
N TRP A 119 6.93 -0.15 -3.50
CA TRP A 119 7.18 0.35 -2.15
C TRP A 119 8.57 0.94 -2.03
N GLY A 120 8.77 1.71 -0.97
CA GLY A 120 10.07 2.17 -0.51
C GLY A 120 10.15 3.66 -0.26
N ASN A 121 11.01 4.04 0.66
CA ASN A 121 11.45 5.40 0.93
C ASN A 121 12.98 5.43 0.81
N GLY A 122 13.53 6.36 0.02
CA GLY A 122 14.95 6.41 -0.34
C GLY A 122 15.39 5.37 -1.36
N TYR A 123 14.51 4.47 -1.75
CA TYR A 123 14.62 3.54 -2.86
C TYR A 123 13.22 3.13 -3.34
N LEU A 124 13.12 2.67 -4.57
CA LEU A 124 11.89 2.10 -5.10
C LEU A 124 12.07 0.63 -5.44
N ALA A 125 11.23 -0.20 -4.85
CA ALA A 125 11.13 -1.61 -5.21
C ALA A 125 9.76 -1.93 -5.82
N VAL A 126 9.69 -3.00 -6.59
CA VAL A 126 8.47 -3.57 -7.17
C VAL A 126 8.50 -5.08 -7.12
N ALA A 127 7.34 -5.70 -6.93
CA ALA A 127 7.15 -7.14 -7.11
C ALA A 127 5.78 -7.43 -7.75
N GLU A 128 5.68 -8.54 -8.48
CA GLU A 128 4.38 -9.08 -8.91
C GLU A 128 3.68 -9.71 -7.71
N LEU A 129 2.42 -9.32 -7.47
CA LEU A 129 1.55 -9.98 -6.51
C LEU A 129 1.10 -11.34 -7.05
N ASN A 130 0.99 -12.33 -6.19
CA ASN A 130 0.33 -13.57 -6.52
C ASN A 130 -1.18 -13.35 -6.75
N LYS A 131 -1.86 -14.34 -7.30
CA LYS A 131 -3.32 -14.27 -7.56
C LYS A 131 -4.15 -14.05 -6.31
N ASP A 132 -3.63 -14.41 -5.14
CA ASP A 132 -4.26 -14.22 -3.83
C ASP A 132 -4.22 -12.76 -3.34
N MET A 133 -3.38 -11.91 -3.94
CA MET A 133 -3.19 -10.50 -3.59
C MET A 133 -2.63 -10.26 -2.17
N VAL A 134 -2.34 -11.31 -1.42
CA VAL A 134 -1.80 -11.23 -0.05
C VAL A 134 -0.38 -11.81 0.05
N SER A 135 0.21 -12.15 -1.07
CA SER A 135 1.59 -12.59 -1.18
C SER A 135 2.25 -12.08 -2.46
N ILE A 136 3.58 -11.97 -2.46
CA ILE A 136 4.36 -11.56 -3.64
C ILE A 136 5.07 -12.76 -4.27
N LYS A 137 5.38 -12.66 -5.56
CA LYS A 137 6.33 -13.56 -6.24
C LYS A 137 7.74 -13.09 -5.93
N LYS A 138 8.39 -13.68 -4.93
CA LYS A 138 9.72 -13.26 -4.43
C LYS A 138 10.79 -13.13 -5.51
N ASN A 139 10.77 -14.01 -6.51
CA ASN A 139 11.71 -13.96 -7.64
C ASN A 139 11.47 -12.81 -8.62
N THR A 140 10.41 -12.01 -8.43
CA THR A 140 10.11 -10.84 -9.25
C THR A 140 10.47 -9.52 -8.55
N VAL A 141 10.98 -9.58 -7.32
CA VAL A 141 11.41 -8.37 -6.60
C VAL A 141 12.54 -7.70 -7.37
N LYS A 142 12.37 -6.42 -7.67
CA LYS A 142 13.36 -5.59 -8.36
C LYS A 142 13.45 -4.23 -7.71
N VAL A 143 14.65 -3.69 -7.62
CA VAL A 143 14.88 -2.28 -7.32
C VAL A 143 14.88 -1.52 -8.65
N ILE A 144 13.99 -0.53 -8.75
CA ILE A 144 13.77 0.25 -9.98
C ILE A 144 13.83 1.76 -9.71
N THR A 145 14.53 2.16 -8.65
CA THR A 145 14.71 3.59 -8.31
C THR A 145 15.07 4.38 -9.56
N PRO A 146 14.23 5.35 -9.99
CA PRO A 146 14.40 6.01 -11.27
C PRO A 146 15.70 6.84 -11.33
N ASP A 147 15.99 7.56 -10.26
CA ASP A 147 17.20 8.34 -10.09
C ASP A 147 17.42 8.73 -8.61
N LYS A 148 18.38 9.61 -8.35
CA LYS A 148 18.74 10.06 -6.98
C LYS A 148 17.72 10.99 -6.34
N THR A 149 16.74 11.50 -7.09
CA THR A 149 15.70 12.41 -6.58
C THR A 149 14.53 11.66 -5.99
N PHE A 150 14.41 10.35 -6.26
CA PHE A 150 13.33 9.55 -5.71
C PHE A 150 13.35 9.55 -4.18
N ARG A 151 12.26 10.01 -3.59
CA ARG A 151 12.10 9.96 -2.13
C ARG A 151 11.11 8.88 -1.71
N GLU A 152 9.85 9.00 -2.10
CA GLU A 152 8.75 8.13 -1.64
C GLU A 152 7.48 8.33 -2.46
N GLY A 153 6.36 7.71 -2.04
CA GLY A 153 5.03 8.02 -2.56
C GLY A 153 4.82 7.56 -4.01
N ALA A 154 5.29 6.37 -4.35
CA ALA A 154 5.15 5.80 -5.68
C ALA A 154 3.69 5.67 -6.13
N TYR A 155 3.38 6.07 -7.36
CA TYR A 155 2.08 5.88 -7.98
C TYR A 155 2.20 5.59 -9.47
N VAL A 156 1.47 4.60 -9.98
CA VAL A 156 1.51 4.19 -11.38
C VAL A 156 0.16 4.33 -12.05
N VAL A 157 0.15 4.92 -13.24
CA VAL A 157 -1.04 5.03 -14.10
C VAL A 157 -0.75 4.45 -15.47
N TYR A 158 -1.70 3.67 -16.00
CA TYR A 158 -1.67 3.25 -17.40
C TYR A 158 -2.67 4.07 -18.22
N ARG A 159 -2.18 4.72 -19.27
CA ARG A 159 -3.02 5.52 -20.17
C ARG A 159 -2.52 5.47 -21.61
N LYS A 160 -3.43 5.21 -22.57
CA LYS A 160 -3.14 5.24 -24.00
C LYS A 160 -1.89 4.44 -24.41
N GLY A 161 -1.74 3.21 -23.89
CA GLY A 161 -0.64 2.32 -24.23
C GLY A 161 0.68 2.57 -23.49
N ARG A 162 0.74 3.55 -22.58
CA ARG A 162 1.93 3.92 -21.82
C ARG A 162 1.69 3.83 -20.32
N TYR A 163 2.76 3.58 -19.57
CA TYR A 163 2.80 3.67 -18.12
C TYR A 163 3.41 5.00 -17.72
N TYR A 164 2.81 5.64 -16.74
CA TYR A 164 3.29 6.88 -16.14
C TYR A 164 3.57 6.59 -14.67
N PHE A 165 4.72 7.05 -14.21
CA PHE A 165 5.18 6.86 -12.85
C PHE A 165 5.33 8.21 -12.16
N PHE A 166 4.78 8.32 -10.94
CA PHE A 166 4.80 9.52 -10.12
C PHE A 166 5.42 9.20 -8.78
N TRP A 167 6.16 10.16 -8.21
CA TRP A 167 6.77 10.05 -6.89
C TRP A 167 7.00 11.41 -6.27
N SER A 168 7.31 11.44 -4.96
CA SER A 168 7.77 12.63 -4.25
C SER A 168 9.30 12.70 -4.26
N GLU A 169 9.85 13.87 -4.55
CA GLU A 169 11.29 14.19 -4.46
C GLU A 169 11.64 14.85 -3.12
N ASP A 170 10.65 15.46 -2.46
CA ASP A 170 10.87 16.27 -1.28
C ASP A 170 10.99 15.43 -0.01
N ASP A 171 11.79 15.93 0.89
CA ASP A 171 11.96 15.41 2.25
C ASP A 171 11.27 16.37 3.23
N THR A 172 10.21 15.90 3.87
CA THR A 172 9.41 16.67 4.85
C THR A 172 10.21 17.26 6.01
N ARG A 173 11.52 17.06 6.02
CA ARG A 173 12.46 17.59 7.03
C ARG A 173 13.21 18.86 6.58
N SER A 174 12.97 19.35 5.38
CA SER A 174 13.56 20.58 4.85
C SER A 174 12.69 21.80 5.12
#